data_4ae11f129964260745786999b31abf92
#
_entry.id   4ae11f129964260745786999b31abf92
#
_cell.length_a   1.000
_cell.length_b   1.000
_cell.length_c   1.000
_cell.angle_alpha   90.00
_cell.angle_beta   90.00
_cell.angle_gamma   90.00
#
_symmetry.space_group_name_H-M   'P 1'
#
loop_
_entity.id
_entity.type
_entity.pdbx_description
1 polymer ?
#
loop_
_entity_poly.entity_id
_entity_poly.type
_entity_poly.pdbx_seq_one_letter_code
_entity_poly.pdbx_strand_id
1 'polypeptide(L)'
;DAVLGELTRRHPDLSIELVPVPRSFSLSRREADVAITVERPDHGRLVAAKLVDYALGLYASKTYLETNGMPQNQAELGAHNLIGFVEDLVAAQSLNYGPELFGSAKPTFAVSSALGQLEAVRSGAGIGILHRFIARPHPELIQVLPQISLSRAYFIVYHESMRTLRRINAVTQFIAGIVERERNIFN
;
A
#
# COMPACT_ATOMS: atom_id res chain seq x y z
N ASP A 1 -2.47 12.39 -6.85
CA ASP A 1 -2.11 13.79 -7.20
C ASP A 1 -3.30 14.76 -7.07
N ALA A 2 -4.50 14.39 -7.53
CA ALA A 2 -5.69 15.26 -7.43
C ALA A 2 -6.07 15.60 -5.98
N VAL A 3 -5.87 14.67 -5.05
CA VAL A 3 -6.23 14.79 -3.64
C VAL A 3 -5.42 15.88 -2.93
N LEU A 4 -4.11 15.87 -3.08
CA LEU A 4 -3.23 16.87 -2.45
C LEU A 4 -3.47 18.27 -3.02
N GLY A 5 -3.70 18.35 -4.33
CA GLY A 5 -4.06 19.62 -4.97
C GLY A 5 -5.40 20.19 -4.49
N GLU A 6 -6.37 19.36 -4.10
CA GLU A 6 -7.61 19.83 -3.47
C GLU A 6 -7.36 20.32 -2.04
N LEU A 7 -6.52 19.62 -1.27
CA LEU A 7 -6.18 20.03 0.10
C LEU A 7 -5.49 21.39 0.13
N THR A 8 -4.52 21.64 -0.75
CA THR A 8 -3.82 22.92 -0.83
C THR A 8 -4.73 24.06 -1.26
N ARG A 9 -5.68 23.80 -2.16
CA ARG A 9 -6.68 24.83 -2.56
C ARG A 9 -7.65 25.17 -1.42
N ARG A 10 -8.06 24.17 -0.63
CA ARG A 10 -8.99 24.39 0.50
C ARG A 10 -8.32 25.04 1.70
N HIS A 11 -7.02 24.83 1.86
CA HIS A 11 -6.23 25.31 2.99
C HIS A 11 -4.92 25.94 2.51
N PRO A 12 -4.97 27.14 1.90
CA PRO A 12 -3.79 27.76 1.29
C PRO A 12 -2.70 28.14 2.30
N ASP A 13 -3.06 28.27 3.57
CA ASP A 13 -2.12 28.58 4.66
C ASP A 13 -1.38 27.33 5.20
N LEU A 14 -1.71 26.13 4.70
CA LEU A 14 -1.02 24.89 5.08
C LEU A 14 0.20 24.66 4.21
N SER A 15 1.35 24.53 4.85
CA SER A 15 2.54 23.94 4.23
C SER A 15 2.47 22.42 4.40
N ILE A 16 2.50 21.67 3.29
CA ILE A 16 2.40 20.22 3.28
C ILE A 16 3.66 19.62 2.72
N GLU A 17 4.32 18.81 3.52
CA GLU A 17 5.43 17.97 3.10
C GLU A 17 4.99 16.50 3.14
N LEU A 18 4.94 15.87 1.97
CA LEU A 18 4.62 14.43 1.85
C LEU A 18 5.90 13.64 1.75
N VAL A 19 6.17 12.84 2.75
CA VAL A 19 7.39 12.01 2.82
C VAL A 19 7.00 10.54 2.74
N PRO A 20 7.06 9.91 1.54
CA PRO A 20 6.89 8.48 1.41
C PRO A 20 8.16 7.78 1.90
N VAL A 21 8.06 7.03 2.98
CA VAL A 21 9.21 6.32 3.55
C VAL A 21 8.90 4.84 3.74
N PRO A 22 9.83 3.97 3.36
CA PRO A 22 9.72 2.54 3.59
C PRO A 22 10.14 2.11 5.00
N ARG A 23 10.24 3.03 5.95
CA ARG A 23 10.72 2.78 7.33
C ARG A 23 9.72 3.28 8.37
N SER A 24 9.84 2.75 9.60
CA SER A 24 9.06 3.23 10.75
C SER A 24 9.38 4.70 11.04
N PHE A 25 8.33 5.49 11.18
CA PHE A 25 8.40 6.89 11.61
C PHE A 25 8.08 7.01 13.09
N SER A 26 8.80 7.86 13.80
CA SER A 26 8.48 8.15 15.19
C SER A 26 7.69 9.46 15.30
N LEU A 27 6.37 9.35 15.38
CA LEU A 27 5.50 10.49 15.69
C LEU A 27 5.81 11.10 17.06
N SER A 28 6.32 10.29 17.99
CA SER A 28 6.77 10.76 19.31
C SER A 28 8.01 11.66 19.23
N ARG A 29 8.84 11.51 18.20
CA ARG A 29 10.00 12.37 17.93
C ARG A 29 9.66 13.57 17.04
N ARG A 30 8.37 13.76 16.72
CA ARG A 30 7.89 14.82 15.82
C ARG A 30 8.53 14.80 14.42
N GLU A 31 8.86 13.62 13.93
CA GLU A 31 9.37 13.43 12.56
C GLU A 31 8.27 13.64 11.51
N ALA A 32 7.00 13.56 11.94
CA ALA A 32 5.81 13.91 11.16
C ALA A 32 4.70 14.40 12.08
N ASP A 33 3.82 15.27 11.58
CA ASP A 33 2.63 15.74 12.30
C ASP A 33 1.48 14.71 12.19
N VAL A 34 1.31 14.11 11.02
CA VAL A 34 0.31 13.08 10.70
C VAL A 34 0.99 11.97 9.91
N ALA A 35 0.69 10.73 10.23
CA ALA A 35 1.15 9.56 9.48
C ALA A 35 -0.04 8.73 8.98
N ILE A 36 0.13 8.12 7.81
CA ILE A 36 -0.74 7.03 7.35
C ILE A 36 0.06 5.75 7.49
N THR A 37 -0.46 4.83 8.29
CA THR A 37 0.21 3.57 8.63
C THR A 37 -0.64 2.37 8.21
N VAL A 38 0.01 1.22 8.03
CA VAL A 38 -0.65 -0.06 7.72
C VAL A 38 -0.96 -0.88 8.97
N GLU A 39 -0.46 -0.45 10.12
CA GLU A 39 -0.73 -1.02 11.43
C GLU A 39 -1.26 0.04 12.36
N ARG A 40 -2.15 -0.38 13.27
CA ARG A 40 -2.54 0.45 14.38
C ARG A 40 -1.39 0.43 15.40
N PRO A 41 -0.78 1.57 15.72
CA PRO A 41 0.26 1.60 16.76
C PRO A 41 -0.34 1.17 18.11
N ASP A 42 0.40 0.34 18.81
CA ASP A 42 0.05 -0.22 20.12
C ASP A 42 0.73 0.53 21.28
N HIS A 43 1.69 1.40 20.98
CA HIS A 43 2.49 2.12 21.95
C HIS A 43 2.50 3.64 21.70
N GLY A 44 2.75 4.38 22.77
CA GLY A 44 2.88 5.83 22.74
C GLY A 44 1.55 6.57 22.94
N ARG A 45 1.64 7.88 23.09
CA ARG A 45 0.50 8.79 23.23
C ARG A 45 -0.04 9.18 21.86
N LEU A 46 -0.55 8.20 21.12
CA LEU A 46 -0.99 8.34 19.74
C LEU A 46 -2.50 8.18 19.61
N VAL A 47 -3.08 9.03 18.77
CA VAL A 47 -4.44 8.85 18.28
C VAL A 47 -4.37 8.13 16.96
N ALA A 48 -5.07 7.00 16.84
CA ALA A 48 -5.13 6.21 15.62
C ALA A 48 -6.58 5.94 15.25
N ALA A 49 -6.97 6.30 14.03
CA ALA A 49 -8.27 6.01 13.46
C ALA A 49 -8.12 5.21 12.17
N LYS A 50 -8.94 4.16 12.02
CA LYS A 50 -8.98 3.38 10.78
C LYS A 50 -9.55 4.25 9.65
N LEU A 51 -8.85 4.29 8.53
CA LEU A 51 -9.26 4.99 7.33
C LEU A 51 -10.09 4.08 6.41
N VAL A 52 -9.48 2.99 5.96
CA VAL A 52 -10.11 2.10 4.98
C VAL A 52 -9.42 0.74 4.97
N ASP A 53 -10.17 -0.31 4.63
CA ASP A 53 -9.60 -1.59 4.25
C ASP A 53 -9.14 -1.53 2.79
N TYR A 54 -8.07 -2.25 2.46
CA TYR A 54 -7.60 -2.43 1.10
C TYR A 54 -7.25 -3.89 0.85
N ALA A 55 -7.38 -4.30 -0.40
CA ALA A 55 -7.07 -5.65 -0.83
C ALA A 55 -5.75 -5.71 -1.62
N LEU A 56 -5.01 -6.79 -1.39
CA LEU A 56 -3.83 -7.19 -2.13
C LEU A 56 -4.12 -8.49 -2.87
N GLY A 57 -3.54 -8.65 -4.04
CA GLY A 57 -3.62 -9.87 -4.83
C GLY A 57 -2.38 -10.09 -5.66
N LEU A 58 -2.34 -11.24 -6.31
CA LEU A 58 -1.30 -11.59 -7.27
C LEU A 58 -1.69 -11.09 -8.65
N TYR A 59 -0.75 -10.47 -9.35
CA TYR A 59 -0.97 -9.92 -10.69
C TYR A 59 0.20 -10.21 -11.60
N ALA A 60 -0.10 -10.39 -12.88
CA ALA A 60 0.90 -10.48 -13.94
C ALA A 60 0.39 -9.75 -15.19
N SER A 61 1.29 -9.35 -16.08
CA SER A 61 0.88 -8.81 -17.38
C SER A 61 0.38 -9.94 -18.29
N LYS A 62 -0.51 -9.59 -19.22
CA LYS A 62 -1.01 -10.54 -20.25
C LYS A 62 0.15 -11.16 -21.01
N THR A 63 1.11 -10.38 -21.44
CA THR A 63 2.28 -10.85 -22.19
C THR A 63 3.13 -11.85 -21.42
N TYR A 64 3.28 -11.66 -20.10
CA TYR A 64 3.97 -12.62 -19.26
C TYR A 64 3.22 -13.96 -19.23
N LEU A 65 1.89 -13.93 -19.03
CA LEU A 65 1.06 -15.12 -18.94
C LEU A 65 0.94 -15.87 -20.27
N GLU A 66 0.93 -15.16 -21.39
CA GLU A 66 0.96 -15.78 -22.73
C GLU A 66 2.20 -16.61 -22.96
N THR A 67 3.34 -16.21 -22.41
CA THR A 67 4.62 -16.92 -22.57
C THR A 67 4.82 -18.02 -21.50
N ASN A 68 4.42 -17.75 -20.25
CA ASN A 68 4.76 -18.60 -19.10
C ASN A 68 3.58 -19.40 -18.54
N GLY A 69 2.37 -19.19 -19.07
CA GLY A 69 1.15 -19.84 -18.61
C GLY A 69 0.55 -19.15 -17.37
N MET A 70 -0.69 -19.57 -17.04
CA MET A 70 -1.44 -19.13 -15.87
C MET A 70 -1.34 -20.19 -14.78
N PRO A 71 -0.73 -19.92 -13.62
CA PRO A 71 -0.71 -20.89 -12.51
C PRO A 71 -2.13 -21.17 -12.02
N GLN A 72 -2.43 -22.44 -11.75
CA GLN A 72 -3.75 -22.90 -11.32
C GLN A 72 -3.87 -23.00 -9.80
N ASN A 73 -2.75 -23.04 -9.09
CA ASN A 73 -2.69 -23.11 -7.63
C ASN A 73 -1.40 -22.46 -7.12
N GLN A 74 -1.33 -22.28 -5.80
CA GLN A 74 -0.20 -21.59 -5.14
C GLN A 74 1.13 -22.34 -5.30
N ALA A 75 1.10 -23.68 -5.38
CA ALA A 75 2.33 -24.47 -5.53
C ALA A 75 3.01 -24.23 -6.90
N GLU A 76 2.23 -23.96 -7.94
CA GLU A 76 2.76 -23.67 -9.28
C GLU A 76 3.49 -22.33 -9.36
N LEU A 77 3.29 -21.42 -8.38
CA LEU A 77 4.03 -20.15 -8.31
C LEU A 77 5.54 -20.35 -8.26
N GLY A 78 6.00 -21.49 -7.74
CA GLY A 78 7.43 -21.85 -7.71
C GLY A 78 8.08 -22.01 -9.09
N ALA A 79 7.29 -22.20 -10.15
CA ALA A 79 7.75 -22.29 -11.54
C ALA A 79 7.76 -20.92 -12.25
N HIS A 80 7.28 -19.87 -11.60
CA HIS A 80 7.20 -18.53 -12.16
C HIS A 80 8.24 -17.57 -11.56
N ASN A 81 8.57 -16.53 -12.31
CA ASN A 81 9.31 -15.40 -11.75
C ASN A 81 8.39 -14.63 -10.79
N LEU A 82 8.81 -14.44 -9.56
CA LEU A 82 8.07 -13.73 -8.55
C LEU A 82 8.75 -12.40 -8.22
N ILE A 83 7.94 -11.35 -8.14
CA ILE A 83 8.37 -9.99 -7.80
C ILE A 83 7.97 -9.72 -6.35
N GLY A 84 8.97 -9.67 -5.46
CA GLY A 84 8.79 -9.40 -4.05
C GLY A 84 9.15 -7.99 -3.63
N PHE A 85 9.12 -7.77 -2.34
CA PHE A 85 9.63 -6.55 -1.71
C PHE A 85 11.03 -6.81 -1.15
N VAL A 86 11.87 -5.78 -1.11
CA VAL A 86 13.21 -5.87 -0.48
C VAL A 86 13.02 -6.03 1.03
N GLU A 87 13.28 -7.23 1.56
CA GLU A 87 12.94 -7.60 2.94
C GLU A 87 13.57 -6.69 3.99
N ASP A 88 14.84 -6.30 3.81
CA ASP A 88 15.56 -5.41 4.73
C ASP A 88 14.93 -4.00 4.84
N LEU A 89 14.06 -3.64 3.90
CA LEU A 89 13.35 -2.37 3.89
C LEU A 89 11.91 -2.48 4.38
N VAL A 90 11.45 -3.69 4.73
CA VAL A 90 10.11 -3.91 5.30
C VAL A 90 10.12 -3.48 6.77
N ALA A 91 9.63 -2.27 7.01
CA ALA A 91 9.64 -1.65 8.34
C ALA A 91 8.73 -2.35 9.37
N ALA A 92 7.72 -3.08 8.91
CA ALA A 92 6.76 -3.78 9.74
C ALA A 92 6.50 -5.17 9.18
N GLN A 93 6.39 -6.16 10.06
CA GLN A 93 6.16 -7.55 9.66
C GLN A 93 4.84 -7.73 8.89
N SER A 94 3.83 -6.89 9.16
CA SER A 94 2.56 -6.84 8.43
C SER A 94 2.68 -6.38 6.98
N LEU A 95 3.80 -5.81 6.58
CA LEU A 95 4.12 -5.46 5.19
C LEU A 95 4.80 -6.61 4.43
N ASN A 96 5.19 -7.67 5.12
CA ASN A 96 5.73 -8.86 4.48
C ASN A 96 4.59 -9.78 4.01
N TYR A 97 4.01 -9.46 2.87
CA TYR A 97 2.90 -10.19 2.27
C TYR A 97 3.32 -11.50 1.57
N GLY A 98 4.62 -11.65 1.32
CA GLY A 98 5.18 -12.78 0.58
C GLY A 98 4.74 -14.14 1.10
N PRO A 99 4.97 -14.47 2.38
CA PRO A 99 4.61 -15.78 2.93
C PRO A 99 3.12 -16.14 2.80
N GLU A 100 2.24 -15.15 2.91
CA GLU A 100 0.80 -15.37 2.83
C GLU A 100 0.32 -15.58 1.37
N LEU A 101 0.91 -14.84 0.42
CA LEU A 101 0.45 -14.85 -0.98
C LEU A 101 1.28 -15.76 -1.89
N PHE A 102 2.58 -15.86 -1.69
CA PHE A 102 3.45 -16.74 -2.46
C PHE A 102 3.59 -18.14 -1.84
N GLY A 103 3.20 -18.32 -0.57
CA GLY A 103 3.42 -19.57 0.17
C GLY A 103 4.92 -19.85 0.36
N SER A 104 5.37 -21.03 -0.08
CA SER A 104 6.79 -21.41 -0.01
C SER A 104 7.65 -20.90 -1.17
N ALA A 105 7.02 -20.34 -2.21
CA ALA A 105 7.75 -19.81 -3.36
C ALA A 105 8.47 -18.49 -3.00
N LYS A 106 9.69 -18.33 -3.51
CA LYS A 106 10.54 -17.18 -3.19
C LYS A 106 10.62 -16.22 -4.37
N PRO A 107 10.57 -14.89 -4.11
CA PRO A 107 10.82 -13.90 -5.14
C PRO A 107 12.20 -14.08 -5.78
N THR A 108 12.24 -13.94 -7.10
CA THR A 108 13.48 -13.90 -7.90
C THR A 108 13.94 -12.48 -8.18
N PHE A 109 13.04 -11.52 -7.99
CA PHE A 109 13.29 -10.09 -8.17
C PHE A 109 12.61 -9.32 -7.02
N ALA A 110 13.28 -8.34 -6.43
CA ALA A 110 12.76 -7.56 -5.33
C ALA A 110 12.84 -6.06 -5.60
N VAL A 111 11.80 -5.33 -5.20
CA VAL A 111 11.67 -3.88 -5.37
C VAL A 111 11.29 -3.23 -4.05
N SER A 112 11.76 -2.01 -3.80
CA SER A 112 11.54 -1.30 -2.53
C SER A 112 10.29 -0.43 -2.49
N SER A 113 9.47 -0.40 -3.54
CA SER A 113 8.27 0.43 -3.58
C SER A 113 7.10 -0.23 -4.33
N ALA A 114 5.87 0.10 -3.95
CA ALA A 114 4.67 -0.41 -4.61
C ALA A 114 4.58 0.03 -6.09
N LEU A 115 5.03 1.23 -6.42
CA LEU A 115 5.07 1.71 -7.82
C LEU A 115 6.13 0.96 -8.62
N GLY A 116 7.29 0.68 -8.03
CA GLY A 116 8.30 -0.15 -8.66
C GLY A 116 7.81 -1.58 -8.91
N GLN A 117 7.05 -2.16 -7.98
CA GLN A 117 6.41 -3.46 -8.19
C GLN A 117 5.40 -3.42 -9.33
N LEU A 118 4.55 -2.39 -9.38
CA LEU A 118 3.61 -2.20 -10.47
C LEU A 118 4.32 -2.18 -11.83
N GLU A 119 5.37 -1.38 -11.98
CA GLU A 119 6.10 -1.27 -13.23
C GLU A 119 6.82 -2.57 -13.61
N ALA A 120 7.39 -3.29 -12.63
CA ALA A 120 8.00 -4.58 -12.87
C ALA A 120 6.96 -5.62 -13.37
N VAL A 121 5.77 -5.67 -12.78
CA VAL A 121 4.68 -6.55 -13.22
C VAL A 121 4.20 -6.15 -14.62
N ARG A 122 4.01 -4.86 -14.88
CA ARG A 122 3.56 -4.33 -16.18
C ARG A 122 4.53 -4.63 -17.29
N SER A 123 5.83 -4.54 -17.01
CA SER A 123 6.89 -4.86 -17.98
C SER A 123 7.02 -6.36 -18.29
N GLY A 124 6.28 -7.22 -17.61
CA GLY A 124 6.32 -8.67 -17.83
C GLY A 124 7.47 -9.37 -17.10
N ALA A 125 8.03 -8.77 -16.05
CA ALA A 125 9.12 -9.38 -15.29
C ALA A 125 8.68 -10.62 -14.48
N GLY A 126 7.37 -10.73 -14.15
CA GLY A 126 6.85 -11.86 -13.40
C GLY A 126 5.49 -11.59 -12.76
N ILE A 127 5.15 -12.43 -11.77
CA ILE A 127 3.97 -12.30 -10.93
C ILE A 127 4.34 -11.50 -9.68
N GLY A 128 3.62 -10.42 -9.40
CA GLY A 128 3.85 -9.58 -8.22
C GLY A 128 2.63 -9.40 -7.34
N ILE A 129 2.86 -8.99 -6.10
CA ILE A 129 1.81 -8.63 -5.14
C ILE A 129 1.49 -7.15 -5.33
N LEU A 130 0.27 -6.86 -5.79
CA LEU A 130 -0.17 -5.47 -5.97
C LEU A 130 -1.42 -5.18 -5.13
N HIS A 131 -1.53 -3.92 -4.71
CA HIS A 131 -2.78 -3.39 -4.20
C HIS A 131 -3.82 -3.40 -5.33
N ARG A 132 -5.02 -3.90 -5.05
CA ARG A 132 -6.08 -3.97 -6.05
C ARG A 132 -6.37 -2.60 -6.70
N PHE A 133 -6.40 -1.54 -5.89
CA PHE A 133 -6.65 -0.18 -6.38
C PHE A 133 -5.52 0.37 -7.26
N ILE A 134 -4.28 -0.14 -7.11
CA ILE A 134 -3.15 0.21 -7.99
C ILE A 134 -3.24 -0.58 -9.29
N ALA A 135 -3.62 -1.85 -9.24
CA ALA A 135 -3.71 -2.70 -10.43
C ALA A 135 -4.93 -2.37 -11.31
N ARG A 136 -6.06 -1.98 -10.71
CA ARG A 136 -7.35 -1.77 -11.39
C ARG A 136 -7.31 -0.82 -12.60
N PRO A 137 -6.56 0.29 -12.61
CA PRO A 137 -6.46 1.19 -13.77
C PRO A 137 -5.71 0.60 -14.96
N HIS A 138 -5.12 -0.58 -14.84
CA HIS A 138 -4.22 -1.19 -15.80
C HIS A 138 -4.85 -2.44 -16.44
N PRO A 139 -5.55 -2.31 -17.58
CA PRO A 139 -6.25 -3.42 -18.24
C PRO A 139 -5.33 -4.50 -18.80
N GLU A 140 -4.04 -4.20 -18.92
CA GLU A 140 -3.01 -5.18 -19.28
C GLU A 140 -2.65 -6.14 -18.16
N LEU A 141 -3.04 -5.83 -16.90
CA LEU A 141 -2.80 -6.69 -15.75
C LEU A 141 -3.95 -7.68 -15.54
N ILE A 142 -3.59 -8.91 -15.29
CA ILE A 142 -4.51 -9.99 -14.97
C ILE A 142 -4.27 -10.42 -13.53
N GLN A 143 -5.34 -10.53 -12.76
CA GLN A 143 -5.27 -11.11 -11.43
C GLN A 143 -5.04 -12.63 -11.54
N VAL A 144 -3.95 -13.07 -10.92
CA VAL A 144 -3.56 -14.48 -10.83
C VAL A 144 -4.10 -15.05 -9.53
N LEU A 145 -4.68 -16.26 -9.56
CA LEU A 145 -5.23 -16.96 -8.38
C LEU A 145 -6.14 -16.04 -7.55
N PRO A 146 -7.26 -15.56 -8.09
CA PRO A 146 -8.11 -14.54 -7.43
C PRO A 146 -8.70 -15.01 -6.09
N GLN A 147 -8.73 -16.32 -5.83
CA GLN A 147 -9.12 -16.91 -4.55
C GLN A 147 -8.08 -16.67 -3.44
N ILE A 148 -6.84 -16.31 -3.80
CA ILE A 148 -5.76 -15.95 -2.87
C ILE A 148 -5.68 -14.44 -2.83
N SER A 149 -6.18 -13.86 -1.75
CA SER A 149 -6.16 -12.41 -1.53
C SER A 149 -5.92 -12.10 -0.07
N LEU A 150 -5.41 -10.93 0.20
CA LEU A 150 -5.10 -10.45 1.54
C LEU A 150 -5.77 -9.11 1.77
N SER A 151 -6.45 -8.98 2.90
CA SER A 151 -7.04 -7.70 3.32
C SER A 151 -6.23 -7.09 4.45
N ARG A 152 -5.99 -5.78 4.37
CA ARG A 152 -5.31 -4.97 5.38
C ARG A 152 -6.04 -3.64 5.53
N ALA A 153 -5.62 -2.82 6.48
CA ALA A 153 -6.23 -1.52 6.71
C ALA A 153 -5.18 -0.41 6.78
N TYR A 154 -5.54 0.77 6.28
CA TYR A 154 -4.81 2.00 6.55
C TYR A 154 -5.37 2.69 7.79
N PHE A 155 -4.48 3.25 8.59
CA PHE A 155 -4.80 4.08 9.75
C PHE A 155 -4.18 5.46 9.58
N ILE A 156 -4.93 6.48 10.03
CA ILE A 156 -4.38 7.82 10.20
C ILE A 156 -3.98 7.98 11.66
N VAL A 157 -2.76 8.45 11.88
CA VAL A 157 -2.14 8.49 13.21
C VAL A 157 -1.49 9.85 13.43
N TYR A 158 -1.66 10.38 14.64
CA TYR A 158 -0.99 11.61 15.09
C TYR A 158 -0.81 11.59 16.61
N HIS A 159 0.09 12.42 17.12
CA HIS A 159 0.33 12.50 18.58
C HIS A 159 -0.86 13.17 19.29
N GLU A 160 -1.29 12.64 20.46
CA GLU A 160 -2.48 13.14 21.16
C GLU A 160 -2.40 14.63 21.53
N SER A 161 -1.20 15.18 21.79
CA SER A 161 -1.01 16.62 22.06
C SER A 161 -1.39 17.51 20.87
N MET A 162 -1.50 16.94 19.67
CA MET A 162 -1.88 17.67 18.46
C MET A 162 -3.37 17.67 18.18
N ARG A 163 -4.16 16.94 19.00
CA ARG A 163 -5.60 16.73 18.79
C ARG A 163 -6.41 18.02 18.67
N THR A 164 -5.99 19.09 19.34
CA THR A 164 -6.69 20.38 19.33
C THR A 164 -6.21 21.34 18.25
N LEU A 165 -5.16 20.98 17.50
CA LEU A 165 -4.60 21.85 16.49
C LEU A 165 -5.50 21.86 15.24
N ARG A 166 -5.93 23.06 14.82
CA ARG A 166 -6.82 23.23 13.65
C ARG A 166 -6.22 22.61 12.37
N ARG A 167 -4.91 22.77 12.16
CA ARG A 167 -4.22 22.22 10.99
C ARG A 167 -4.27 20.69 10.94
N ILE A 168 -4.13 20.01 12.09
CA ILE A 168 -4.21 18.54 12.17
C ILE A 168 -5.63 18.08 11.88
N ASN A 169 -6.62 18.73 12.50
CA ASN A 169 -8.03 18.43 12.26
C ASN A 169 -8.41 18.64 10.78
N ALA A 170 -7.96 19.73 10.15
CA ALA A 170 -8.22 20.00 8.74
C ALA A 170 -7.66 18.89 7.84
N VAL A 171 -6.40 18.49 8.04
CA VAL A 171 -5.75 17.43 7.24
C VAL A 171 -6.42 16.07 7.48
N THR A 172 -6.64 15.69 8.73
CA THR A 172 -7.21 14.37 9.07
C THR A 172 -8.64 14.22 8.59
N GLN A 173 -9.48 15.25 8.76
CA GLN A 173 -10.86 15.25 8.27
C GLN A 173 -10.92 15.26 6.74
N PHE A 174 -10.04 16.00 6.10
CA PHE A 174 -9.96 16.04 4.64
C PHE A 174 -9.59 14.66 4.08
N ILE A 175 -8.54 14.01 4.62
CA ILE A 175 -8.12 12.68 4.19
C ILE A 175 -9.24 11.66 4.44
N ALA A 176 -9.85 11.66 5.62
CA ALA A 176 -10.96 10.76 5.95
C ALA A 176 -12.16 10.96 5.00
N GLY A 177 -12.51 12.21 4.71
CA GLY A 177 -13.60 12.53 3.78
C GLY A 177 -13.36 12.07 2.34
N ILE A 178 -12.12 12.18 1.85
CA ILE A 178 -11.76 11.66 0.52
C ILE A 178 -11.79 10.13 0.49
N VAL A 179 -11.19 9.50 1.48
CA VAL A 179 -11.15 8.03 1.56
C VAL A 179 -12.57 7.46 1.65
N GLU A 180 -13.47 8.10 2.39
CA GLU A 180 -14.87 7.69 2.46
C GLU A 180 -15.59 7.86 1.10
N ARG A 181 -15.38 8.97 0.42
CA ARG A 181 -15.95 9.22 -0.91
C ARG A 181 -15.47 8.22 -1.95
N GLU A 182 -14.18 7.86 -1.87
CA GLU A 182 -13.51 6.98 -2.82
C GLU A 182 -13.37 5.53 -2.31
N ARG A 183 -14.10 5.15 -1.27
CA ARG A 183 -13.97 3.84 -0.59
C ARG A 183 -14.03 2.66 -1.55
N ASN A 184 -14.84 2.74 -2.60
CA ASN A 184 -15.00 1.69 -3.60
C ASN A 184 -13.75 1.39 -4.44
N ILE A 185 -12.77 2.30 -4.42
CA ILE A 185 -11.50 2.11 -5.14
C ILE A 185 -10.64 1.06 -4.44
N PHE A 186 -10.70 1.00 -3.12
CA PHE A 186 -9.82 0.18 -2.29
C PHE A 186 -10.22 -1.31 -2.19
N ASN A 187 -11.46 -1.63 -2.58
CA ASN A 187 -12.03 -2.99 -2.52
C ASN A 187 -11.96 -3.74 -3.86
#